data_5c8ec84a782a7941957ae72d0d225f63
#
_entry.id   5c8ec84a782a7941957ae72d0d225f63
#
_cell.length_a   1.000
_cell.length_b   1.000
_cell.length_c   1.000
_cell.angle_alpha   90.00
_cell.angle_beta   90.00
_cell.angle_gamma   90.00
#
_symmetry.space_group_name_H-M   'P 1'
#
loop_
_entity.id
_entity.type
_entity.pdbx_description
1 polymer ?
#
loop_
_entity_poly.entity_id
_entity_poly.type
_entity_poly.pdbx_seq_one_letter_code
_entity_poly.pdbx_strand_id
1 'polypeptide(L)'
;MKKIKPATVALIIILVAYTVISFYKLGNTKNPQTYVNLKDNEQLTFRIDSDQIPKKMMIYSANDESNVSIFFVNEYKTYDQYEYDTYFEINYANLFKWNEIYFNTKSCDYKYIMFESNVDTTALGEIKIYDENGKEITITAMDEKGKELLDEQSLVPEEYSYMNSTYFDEVYFPRTSYEILNKLPIYEYTHPPLGKLIISIPVHFLGLTPFAYRLCGNIAGILMILVIYLIAKQLFKRDRYALFSALIMSLDGMHFVQTRIGTVDSLLLLFCLTSFYFFLRFLKIPAEENWKKKRLPLLLSGTFWGMAIATKWTSAFVGAGMGIIYLAKMIKSKRFDIKLILWSILSFVIIPLTIYVASYIPIMMNPNAKLYYEHEDKNGEKICEYVQITDVKSFIKYQEAMYKYHSTLNADHPYTSKWYEWPVMKRPLWFYISRFDDGKVGTIACMGNPAIWWLSIVTATFTLIYTIIKKDREGALLLVMIAITWFTYALIGRIMFIYHYFITLPFMMLTIPFMISRLAKLNKKIDYIMPILSLIFLGIFIYFYPIYSGKPVSIEYIQKTEWLNSWEYDGLAR
;
A
#
# COMPACT_ATOMS: atom_id res chain seq x y z
N MET A 1 37.73 -10.94 18.75
CA MET A 1 36.44 -10.80 18.06
C MET A 1 35.41 -11.76 18.66
N LYS A 2 34.27 -11.28 19.15
CA LYS A 2 33.20 -12.18 19.64
C LYS A 2 32.64 -12.95 18.42
N LYS A 3 32.63 -14.28 18.48
CA LYS A 3 32.02 -15.12 17.44
C LYS A 3 30.55 -14.74 17.27
N ILE A 4 30.14 -14.43 16.04
CA ILE A 4 28.72 -14.13 15.68
C ILE A 4 27.90 -15.39 15.99
N LYS A 5 26.76 -15.22 16.66
CA LYS A 5 25.88 -16.36 16.98
C LYS A 5 25.27 -16.95 15.69
N PRO A 6 25.15 -18.28 15.55
CA PRO A 6 24.54 -18.89 14.36
C PRO A 6 23.14 -18.36 14.03
N ALA A 7 22.34 -18.06 15.07
CA ALA A 7 21.02 -17.47 14.89
C ALA A 7 21.05 -16.07 14.25
N THR A 8 22.06 -15.28 14.53
CA THR A 8 22.24 -13.97 13.89
C THR A 8 22.60 -14.14 12.41
N VAL A 9 23.45 -15.10 12.08
CA VAL A 9 23.79 -15.41 10.68
C VAL A 9 22.57 -15.87 9.91
N ALA A 10 21.76 -16.80 10.48
CA ALA A 10 20.53 -17.26 9.86
C ALA A 10 19.51 -16.13 9.64
N LEU A 11 19.35 -15.22 10.60
CA LEU A 11 18.48 -14.06 10.43
C LEU A 11 18.98 -13.14 9.30
N ILE A 12 20.29 -12.88 9.22
CA ILE A 12 20.86 -12.08 8.13
C ILE A 12 20.60 -12.73 6.79
N ILE A 13 20.73 -14.06 6.67
CA ILE A 13 20.44 -14.78 5.43
C ILE A 13 18.98 -14.61 5.02
N ILE A 14 18.03 -14.73 5.97
CA ILE A 14 16.59 -14.50 5.70
C ILE A 14 16.37 -13.06 5.21
N LEU A 15 16.93 -12.07 5.91
CA LEU A 15 16.78 -10.66 5.55
C LEU A 15 17.37 -10.35 4.16
N VAL A 16 18.58 -10.84 3.89
CA VAL A 16 19.25 -10.62 2.58
C VAL A 16 18.47 -11.30 1.46
N ALA A 17 18.06 -12.56 1.64
CA ALA A 17 17.27 -13.29 0.65
C ALA A 17 15.94 -12.57 0.35
N TYR A 18 15.23 -12.12 1.39
CA TYR A 18 14.00 -11.35 1.21
C TYR A 18 14.27 -10.00 0.53
N THR A 19 15.32 -9.29 0.91
CA THR A 19 15.71 -8.02 0.28
C THR A 19 15.92 -8.21 -1.22
N VAL A 20 16.70 -9.20 -1.63
CA VAL A 20 16.96 -9.48 -3.06
C VAL A 20 15.65 -9.73 -3.81
N ILE A 21 14.78 -10.60 -3.30
CA ILE A 21 13.53 -10.95 -3.99
C ILE A 21 12.51 -9.81 -3.98
N SER A 22 12.46 -9.01 -2.91
CA SER A 22 11.51 -7.90 -2.78
C SER A 22 11.91 -6.67 -3.61
N PHE A 23 13.20 -6.43 -3.83
CA PHE A 23 13.69 -5.38 -4.73
C PHE A 23 13.69 -5.80 -6.20
N TYR A 24 13.69 -7.11 -6.48
CA TYR A 24 13.69 -7.59 -7.87
C TYR A 24 12.41 -7.14 -8.59
N LYS A 25 12.57 -6.35 -9.66
CA LYS A 25 11.47 -5.75 -10.42
C LYS A 25 10.46 -5.00 -9.51
N LEU A 26 10.95 -4.16 -8.61
CA LEU A 26 10.11 -3.34 -7.75
C LEU A 26 9.41 -2.22 -8.54
N GLY A 27 10.07 -1.68 -9.55
CA GLY A 27 9.58 -0.60 -10.41
C GLY A 27 10.74 0.06 -11.16
N ASN A 28 10.44 0.77 -12.23
CA ASN A 28 11.42 1.56 -12.96
C ASN A 28 11.90 2.74 -12.10
N THR A 29 13.17 3.07 -12.25
CA THR A 29 13.82 4.19 -11.56
C THR A 29 13.72 5.50 -12.33
N LYS A 30 13.10 5.48 -13.51
CA LYS A 30 12.87 6.63 -14.37
C LYS A 30 11.45 6.56 -14.92
N ASN A 31 10.80 7.70 -14.99
CA ASN A 31 9.51 7.96 -15.61
C ASN A 31 9.50 9.42 -16.05
N PRO A 32 8.60 9.86 -16.94
CA PRO A 32 8.48 11.27 -17.31
C PRO A 32 8.33 12.15 -16.08
N GLN A 33 9.06 13.28 -16.06
CA GLN A 33 9.05 14.26 -14.99
C GLN A 33 8.65 15.65 -15.50
N THR A 34 8.65 15.85 -16.82
CA THR A 34 8.20 17.06 -17.48
C THR A 34 6.72 16.92 -17.85
N TYR A 35 5.90 17.91 -17.51
CA TYR A 35 4.46 17.89 -17.77
C TYR A 35 4.00 19.19 -18.39
N VAL A 36 3.32 19.10 -19.53
CA VAL A 36 2.65 20.22 -20.18
C VAL A 36 1.28 20.41 -19.57
N ASN A 37 1.00 21.62 -19.10
CA ASN A 37 -0.31 22.00 -18.59
C ASN A 37 -1.09 22.76 -19.65
N LEU A 38 -2.26 22.26 -20.03
CA LEU A 38 -3.19 22.88 -20.98
C LEU A 38 -4.40 23.43 -20.25
N LYS A 39 -4.88 24.58 -20.73
CA LYS A 39 -6.16 25.18 -20.31
C LYS A 39 -7.28 24.70 -21.22
N ASP A 40 -8.53 24.98 -20.82
CA ASP A 40 -9.69 24.71 -21.67
C ASP A 40 -9.55 25.31 -23.06
N ASN A 41 -9.85 24.52 -24.09
CA ASN A 41 -9.68 24.83 -25.51
C ASN A 41 -8.24 25.20 -25.95
N GLU A 42 -7.22 24.92 -25.10
CA GLU A 42 -5.83 25.09 -25.52
C GLU A 42 -5.39 23.89 -26.37
N GLN A 43 -4.73 24.19 -27.50
CA GLN A 43 -4.35 23.20 -28.49
C GLN A 43 -2.83 23.06 -28.60
N LEU A 44 -2.38 21.83 -28.81
CA LEU A 44 -1.03 21.48 -29.24
C LEU A 44 -1.07 20.81 -30.59
N THR A 45 -0.21 21.20 -31.52
CA THR A 45 -0.15 20.64 -32.86
C THR A 45 1.21 20.04 -33.14
N PHE A 46 1.20 18.84 -33.70
CA PHE A 46 2.39 18.11 -34.11
C PHE A 46 2.29 17.80 -35.61
N ARG A 47 3.37 18.06 -36.35
CA ARG A 47 3.49 17.62 -37.76
C ARG A 47 3.90 16.15 -37.77
N ILE A 48 3.26 15.37 -38.62
CA ILE A 48 3.60 13.97 -38.88
C ILE A 48 4.67 13.95 -39.99
N ASP A 49 5.86 13.47 -39.66
CA ASP A 49 7.02 13.42 -40.56
C ASP A 49 7.16 12.00 -41.17
N SER A 50 6.03 11.41 -41.61
CA SER A 50 5.99 10.04 -42.14
C SER A 50 4.79 9.84 -43.06
N ASP A 51 4.94 8.98 -44.06
CA ASP A 51 3.81 8.52 -44.91
C ASP A 51 3.08 7.29 -44.31
N GLN A 52 3.35 6.93 -43.06
CA GLN A 52 2.72 5.81 -42.37
C GLN A 52 1.42 6.25 -41.67
N ILE A 53 0.45 5.35 -41.59
CA ILE A 53 -0.84 5.61 -40.95
C ILE A 53 -0.71 5.46 -39.44
N PRO A 54 -0.94 6.52 -38.63
CA PRO A 54 -0.99 6.42 -37.17
C PRO A 54 -2.07 5.45 -36.69
N LYS A 55 -1.73 4.49 -35.84
CA LYS A 55 -2.66 3.49 -35.33
C LYS A 55 -2.69 3.40 -33.82
N LYS A 56 -1.57 3.68 -33.15
CA LYS A 56 -1.46 3.64 -31.70
C LYS A 56 -0.65 4.82 -31.19
N MET A 57 -1.03 5.35 -30.05
CA MET A 57 -0.23 6.31 -29.29
C MET A 57 -0.03 5.82 -27.87
N MET A 58 1.18 5.94 -27.36
CA MET A 58 1.50 5.90 -25.95
C MET A 58 1.49 7.32 -25.41
N ILE A 59 0.79 7.56 -24.31
CA ILE A 59 0.76 8.86 -23.63
C ILE A 59 0.89 8.66 -22.12
N TYR A 60 1.72 9.50 -21.48
CA TYR A 60 1.84 9.55 -20.04
C TYR A 60 0.94 10.65 -19.48
N SER A 61 -0.02 10.28 -18.65
CA SER A 61 -0.89 11.24 -17.95
C SER A 61 -0.28 11.63 -16.59
N ALA A 62 -0.40 12.90 -16.23
CA ALA A 62 0.10 13.43 -14.96
C ALA A 62 -0.99 13.46 -13.86
N ASN A 63 -1.06 14.54 -13.08
CA ASN A 63 -1.85 14.61 -11.84
C ASN A 63 -3.31 15.08 -12.00
N ASP A 64 -3.72 15.54 -13.18
CA ASP A 64 -5.04 16.11 -13.39
C ASP A 64 -5.98 15.18 -14.16
N GLU A 65 -7.17 14.98 -13.62
CA GLU A 65 -8.26 14.32 -14.32
C GLU A 65 -8.76 15.25 -15.41
N SER A 66 -8.83 14.78 -16.66
CA SER A 66 -9.10 15.65 -17.80
C SER A 66 -9.66 14.89 -19.00
N ASN A 67 -9.96 15.63 -20.03
CA ASN A 67 -10.49 15.11 -21.28
C ASN A 67 -9.77 15.81 -22.44
N VAL A 68 -9.20 15.02 -23.34
CA VAL A 68 -8.41 15.51 -24.47
C VAL A 68 -9.02 14.98 -25.76
N SER A 69 -9.41 15.89 -26.66
CA SER A 69 -9.78 15.56 -28.03
C SER A 69 -8.53 15.48 -28.91
N ILE A 70 -8.47 14.45 -29.75
CA ILE A 70 -7.35 14.20 -30.66
C ILE A 70 -7.89 14.21 -32.09
N PHE A 71 -7.34 15.11 -32.89
CA PHE A 71 -7.76 15.31 -34.27
C PHE A 71 -6.62 15.06 -35.23
N PHE A 72 -6.90 14.47 -36.38
CA PHE A 72 -6.01 14.39 -37.52
C PHE A 72 -6.44 15.40 -38.58
N VAL A 73 -5.51 16.21 -39.07
CA VAL A 73 -5.78 17.31 -40.00
C VAL A 73 -4.74 17.38 -41.10
N ASN A 74 -5.15 17.89 -42.28
CA ASN A 74 -4.28 18.05 -43.45
C ASN A 74 -3.63 19.44 -43.53
N GLU A 75 -4.24 20.44 -42.89
CA GLU A 75 -3.72 21.80 -42.90
C GLU A 75 -3.55 22.35 -41.47
N TYR A 76 -2.48 23.09 -41.26
CA TYR A 76 -2.17 23.70 -39.98
C TYR A 76 -3.11 24.87 -39.65
N LYS A 77 -3.78 24.81 -38.49
CA LYS A 77 -4.70 25.83 -37.98
C LYS A 77 -5.97 26.12 -38.81
N THR A 78 -6.41 25.22 -39.66
CA THR A 78 -7.71 25.35 -40.32
C THR A 78 -8.77 24.61 -39.54
N TYR A 79 -9.76 25.38 -39.01
CA TYR A 79 -10.81 24.85 -38.11
C TYR A 79 -11.99 24.19 -38.83
N ASP A 80 -12.05 24.24 -40.15
CA ASP A 80 -13.27 23.88 -40.91
C ASP A 80 -13.32 22.46 -41.50
N GLN A 81 -12.24 21.65 -41.33
CA GLN A 81 -12.21 20.29 -41.88
C GLN A 81 -11.47 19.34 -40.94
N TYR A 82 -12.09 19.09 -39.78
CA TYR A 82 -11.60 18.05 -38.89
C TYR A 82 -12.15 16.69 -39.30
N GLU A 83 -11.29 15.70 -39.48
CA GLU A 83 -11.66 14.34 -39.23
C GLU A 83 -11.41 14.07 -37.75
N TYR A 84 -12.49 14.13 -36.96
CA TYR A 84 -12.44 13.74 -35.56
C TYR A 84 -12.13 12.26 -35.47
N ASP A 85 -11.10 11.89 -34.76
CA ASP A 85 -10.75 10.48 -34.66
C ASP A 85 -11.05 9.91 -33.27
N THR A 86 -10.63 10.56 -32.20
CA THR A 86 -10.88 10.03 -30.87
C THR A 86 -10.77 11.10 -29.78
N TYR A 87 -11.34 10.81 -28.62
CA TYR A 87 -11.04 11.54 -27.41
C TYR A 87 -10.48 10.60 -26.36
N PHE A 88 -9.68 11.13 -25.45
CA PHE A 88 -9.07 10.41 -24.36
C PHE A 88 -9.47 11.02 -23.02
N GLU A 89 -10.20 10.23 -22.22
CA GLU A 89 -10.58 10.61 -20.87
C GLU A 89 -9.51 10.16 -19.88
N ILE A 90 -8.93 11.12 -19.16
CA ILE A 90 -8.00 10.89 -18.08
C ILE A 90 -8.79 10.96 -16.78
N ASN A 91 -9.23 9.80 -16.29
CA ASN A 91 -9.86 9.70 -14.98
C ASN A 91 -8.81 9.35 -13.90
N TYR A 92 -9.22 9.32 -12.63
CA TYR A 92 -8.32 9.04 -11.52
C TYR A 92 -7.51 7.74 -11.67
N ALA A 93 -8.03 6.73 -12.36
CA ALA A 93 -7.36 5.45 -12.56
C ALA A 93 -6.25 5.50 -13.64
N ASN A 94 -6.19 6.58 -14.41
CA ASN A 94 -5.23 6.79 -15.48
C ASN A 94 -4.06 7.71 -15.09
N LEU A 95 -4.04 8.26 -13.87
CA LEU A 95 -3.05 9.23 -13.44
C LEU A 95 -1.69 8.60 -13.14
N PHE A 96 -0.62 9.32 -13.48
CA PHE A 96 0.78 8.89 -13.36
C PHE A 96 1.02 7.52 -13.98
N LYS A 97 0.50 7.37 -15.20
CA LYS A 97 0.42 6.09 -15.89
C LYS A 97 0.60 6.27 -17.38
N TRP A 98 1.23 5.31 -18.02
CA TRP A 98 1.19 5.15 -19.46
C TRP A 98 -0.17 4.62 -19.88
N ASN A 99 -0.74 5.24 -20.91
CA ASN A 99 -2.02 4.88 -21.50
C ASN A 99 -1.81 4.62 -22.99
N GLU A 100 -2.52 3.62 -23.52
CA GLU A 100 -2.55 3.30 -24.93
C GLU A 100 -3.84 3.85 -25.54
N ILE A 101 -3.71 4.62 -26.62
CA ILE A 101 -4.83 5.13 -27.40
C ILE A 101 -4.72 4.54 -28.79
N TYR A 102 -5.78 3.91 -29.26
CA TYR A 102 -5.84 3.32 -30.59
C TYR A 102 -6.66 4.23 -31.52
N PHE A 103 -6.10 4.50 -32.71
CA PHE A 103 -6.72 5.35 -33.71
C PHE A 103 -7.45 4.55 -34.79
N ASN A 104 -8.57 5.09 -35.21
CA ASN A 104 -9.39 4.51 -36.29
C ASN A 104 -9.05 5.13 -37.66
N THR A 105 -7.87 5.70 -37.80
CA THR A 105 -7.40 6.34 -39.03
C THR A 105 -7.32 5.36 -40.19
N LYS A 106 -7.74 5.82 -41.37
CA LYS A 106 -7.80 5.01 -42.62
C LYS A 106 -6.90 5.53 -43.72
N SER A 107 -6.34 6.74 -43.56
CA SER A 107 -5.51 7.39 -44.59
C SER A 107 -4.16 7.80 -44.04
N CYS A 108 -3.15 7.82 -44.92
CA CYS A 108 -1.82 8.40 -44.66
C CYS A 108 -1.75 9.89 -45.06
N ASP A 109 -2.84 10.49 -45.52
CA ASP A 109 -2.85 11.87 -46.01
C ASP A 109 -2.78 12.94 -44.92
N TYR A 110 -2.92 12.52 -43.64
CA TYR A 110 -2.86 13.45 -42.52
C TYR A 110 -1.44 13.97 -42.32
N LYS A 111 -1.33 15.31 -42.27
CA LYS A 111 -0.04 16.00 -42.07
C LYS A 111 0.18 16.43 -40.63
N TYR A 112 -0.89 16.53 -39.84
CA TYR A 112 -0.82 17.00 -38.46
C TYR A 112 -1.74 16.18 -37.55
N ILE A 113 -1.31 16.05 -36.31
CA ILE A 113 -2.12 15.59 -35.18
C ILE A 113 -2.25 16.73 -34.19
N MET A 114 -3.45 16.98 -33.70
CA MET A 114 -3.77 18.08 -32.80
C MET A 114 -4.44 17.54 -31.54
N PHE A 115 -4.00 18.00 -30.40
CA PHE A 115 -4.58 17.75 -29.08
C PHE A 115 -5.29 19.01 -28.63
N GLU A 116 -6.49 18.87 -28.10
CA GLU A 116 -7.26 19.96 -27.52
C GLU A 116 -7.77 19.56 -26.14
N SER A 117 -7.49 20.39 -25.14
CA SER A 117 -8.03 20.19 -23.79
C SER A 117 -9.49 20.63 -23.74
N ASN A 118 -10.37 19.77 -23.19
CA ASN A 118 -11.79 20.08 -23.01
C ASN A 118 -12.14 20.50 -21.58
N VAL A 119 -11.15 20.82 -20.76
CA VAL A 119 -11.30 21.19 -19.35
C VAL A 119 -10.24 22.22 -18.94
N ASP A 120 -10.49 22.94 -17.85
CA ASP A 120 -9.64 24.03 -17.37
C ASP A 120 -8.19 23.66 -17.07
N THR A 121 -7.93 22.38 -16.76
CA THR A 121 -6.58 21.87 -16.50
C THR A 121 -6.42 20.48 -17.04
N THR A 122 -5.39 20.30 -17.87
CA THR A 122 -4.95 18.99 -18.38
C THR A 122 -3.45 18.91 -18.26
N ALA A 123 -2.91 17.91 -17.59
CA ALA A 123 -1.50 17.70 -17.44
C ALA A 123 -1.07 16.43 -18.19
N LEU A 124 -0.29 16.62 -19.25
CA LEU A 124 0.25 15.55 -20.10
C LEU A 124 1.77 15.48 -19.96
N GLY A 125 2.29 14.26 -19.92
CA GLY A 125 3.73 13.99 -20.06
C GLY A 125 4.07 13.58 -21.47
N GLU A 126 4.95 12.61 -21.61
CA GLU A 126 5.52 12.18 -22.86
C GLU A 126 4.53 11.45 -23.79
N ILE A 127 4.64 11.62 -25.12
CA ILE A 127 3.85 10.92 -26.14
C ILE A 127 4.74 10.24 -27.18
N LYS A 128 4.26 9.13 -27.75
CA LYS A 128 4.88 8.45 -28.89
C LYS A 128 3.83 7.78 -29.75
N ILE A 129 3.96 7.89 -31.08
CA ILE A 129 2.99 7.37 -32.03
C ILE A 129 3.58 6.21 -32.81
N TYR A 130 2.75 5.23 -33.15
CA TYR A 130 3.13 4.01 -33.84
C TYR A 130 2.15 3.72 -35.00
N ASP A 131 2.67 3.06 -36.03
CA ASP A 131 1.89 2.49 -37.14
C ASP A 131 1.25 1.13 -36.74
N GLU A 132 0.59 0.49 -37.70
CA GLU A 132 -0.06 -0.83 -37.50
C GLU A 132 0.92 -1.98 -37.21
N ASN A 133 2.21 -1.81 -37.56
CA ASN A 133 3.27 -2.79 -37.35
C ASN A 133 4.05 -2.51 -36.05
N GLY A 134 3.63 -1.52 -35.26
CA GLY A 134 4.33 -1.09 -34.05
C GLY A 134 5.61 -0.28 -34.33
N LYS A 135 5.82 0.19 -35.56
CA LYS A 135 6.96 1.04 -35.90
C LYS A 135 6.67 2.49 -35.52
N GLU A 136 7.64 3.15 -34.93
CA GLU A 136 7.55 4.54 -34.50
C GLU A 136 7.33 5.48 -35.69
N ILE A 137 6.36 6.39 -35.53
CA ILE A 137 6.11 7.51 -36.44
C ILE A 137 6.71 8.77 -35.82
N THR A 138 7.67 9.36 -36.51
CA THR A 138 8.29 10.61 -36.06
C THR A 138 7.30 11.76 -36.20
N ILE A 139 7.17 12.55 -35.15
CA ILE A 139 6.37 13.77 -35.12
C ILE A 139 7.24 14.96 -34.67
N THR A 140 6.90 16.14 -35.16
CA THR A 140 7.60 17.39 -34.80
C THR A 140 6.58 18.37 -34.19
N ALA A 141 6.85 18.85 -32.98
CA ALA A 141 6.03 19.86 -32.32
C ALA A 141 6.05 21.19 -33.09
N MET A 142 4.90 21.81 -33.26
CA MET A 142 4.72 23.08 -33.96
C MET A 142 4.75 24.30 -33.02
N ASP A 143 4.79 24.05 -31.71
CA ASP A 143 4.86 25.04 -30.65
C ASP A 143 5.88 24.64 -29.56
N GLU A 144 6.27 25.59 -28.70
CA GLU A 144 7.28 25.32 -27.66
C GLU A 144 6.77 24.38 -26.57
N LYS A 145 5.47 24.46 -26.20
CA LYS A 145 4.88 23.54 -25.23
C LYS A 145 4.86 22.08 -25.73
N GLY A 146 4.56 21.89 -27.00
CA GLY A 146 4.57 20.55 -27.61
C GLY A 146 5.93 19.89 -27.59
N LYS A 147 7.04 20.64 -27.55
CA LYS A 147 8.38 20.07 -27.44
C LYS A 147 8.62 19.35 -26.12
N GLU A 148 7.96 19.81 -25.03
CA GLU A 148 8.05 19.17 -23.72
C GLU A 148 7.34 17.80 -23.67
N LEU A 149 6.45 17.52 -24.64
CA LEU A 149 5.85 16.18 -24.79
C LEU A 149 6.73 15.21 -25.60
N LEU A 150 7.88 15.66 -26.08
CA LEU A 150 8.81 14.89 -26.90
C LEU A 150 10.25 14.89 -26.36
N ASP A 151 10.48 15.39 -25.14
CA ASP A 151 11.82 15.60 -24.59
C ASP A 151 12.37 14.39 -23.82
N GLU A 152 11.50 13.45 -23.42
CA GLU A 152 11.85 12.25 -22.67
C GLU A 152 11.55 10.95 -23.44
N GLN A 153 11.64 10.95 -24.79
CA GLN A 153 11.28 9.84 -25.71
C GLN A 153 11.91 8.49 -25.36
N SER A 154 13.09 8.49 -24.73
CA SER A 154 13.77 7.27 -24.27
C SER A 154 13.07 6.58 -23.10
N LEU A 155 12.11 7.25 -22.45
CA LEU A 155 11.35 6.71 -21.31
C LEU A 155 10.04 6.03 -21.73
N VAL A 156 9.61 6.23 -22.99
CA VAL A 156 8.40 5.59 -23.51
C VAL A 156 8.61 4.07 -23.57
N PRO A 157 7.83 3.26 -22.84
CA PRO A 157 8.01 1.82 -22.85
C PRO A 157 7.42 1.20 -24.12
N GLU A 158 7.94 0.04 -24.51
CA GLU A 158 7.31 -0.78 -25.56
C GLU A 158 5.91 -1.25 -25.15
N GLU A 159 5.78 -1.63 -23.86
CA GLU A 159 4.53 -2.06 -23.24
C GLU A 159 4.39 -1.42 -21.85
N TYR A 160 3.18 -0.97 -21.51
CA TYR A 160 2.93 -0.49 -20.16
C TYR A 160 2.76 -1.65 -19.16
N SER A 161 3.26 -1.45 -17.95
CA SER A 161 3.13 -2.44 -16.88
C SER A 161 3.24 -1.77 -15.51
N TYR A 162 3.03 -2.56 -14.44
CA TYR A 162 3.31 -2.05 -13.09
C TYR A 162 4.75 -1.52 -12.92
N MET A 163 5.68 -1.89 -13.80
CA MET A 163 7.05 -1.42 -13.76
C MET A 163 7.20 0.08 -14.05
N ASN A 164 6.33 0.63 -14.89
CA ASN A 164 6.41 2.01 -15.39
C ASN A 164 5.14 2.85 -15.12
N SER A 165 4.15 2.27 -14.47
CA SER A 165 2.84 2.88 -14.22
C SER A 165 2.36 2.63 -12.81
N THR A 166 1.47 3.49 -12.30
CA THR A 166 0.73 3.25 -11.07
C THR A 166 -0.27 2.12 -11.24
N TYR A 167 -0.60 1.44 -10.17
CA TYR A 167 -1.68 0.46 -10.14
C TYR A 167 -2.38 0.48 -8.78
N PHE A 168 -3.64 0.11 -8.74
CA PHE A 168 -4.47 0.08 -7.54
C PHE A 168 -4.41 1.41 -6.77
N ASP A 169 -4.22 1.40 -5.45
CA ASP A 169 -4.21 2.60 -4.60
C ASP A 169 -2.96 3.50 -4.79
N GLU A 170 -2.04 3.16 -5.69
CA GLU A 170 -0.91 4.05 -6.01
C GLU A 170 -1.35 5.36 -6.67
N VAL A 171 -2.54 5.39 -7.27
CA VAL A 171 -3.14 6.62 -7.79
C VAL A 171 -3.52 7.62 -6.69
N TYR A 172 -3.53 7.23 -5.42
CA TYR A 172 -3.88 8.08 -4.27
C TYR A 172 -2.65 8.54 -3.49
N PHE A 173 -1.85 7.62 -2.96
CA PHE A 173 -0.79 7.94 -2.01
C PHE A 173 0.46 8.55 -2.66
N PRO A 174 1.03 8.01 -3.73
CA PRO A 174 2.08 8.65 -4.52
C PRO A 174 1.65 10.00 -5.11
N ARG A 175 0.42 10.11 -5.64
CA ARG A 175 -0.18 11.35 -6.10
C ARG A 175 -0.13 12.42 -5.00
N THR A 176 -0.66 12.11 -3.83
CA THR A 176 -0.67 13.08 -2.71
C THR A 176 0.73 13.40 -2.21
N SER A 177 1.68 12.46 -2.28
CA SER A 177 3.09 12.76 -2.00
C SER A 177 3.67 13.79 -2.98
N TYR A 178 3.34 13.68 -4.26
CA TYR A 178 3.70 14.65 -5.30
C TYR A 178 3.00 15.99 -5.09
N GLU A 179 1.70 16.00 -4.79
CA GLU A 179 0.91 17.19 -4.51
C GLU A 179 1.47 17.99 -3.31
N ILE A 180 1.87 17.30 -2.24
CA ILE A 180 2.50 17.93 -1.06
C ILE A 180 3.83 18.60 -1.45
N LEU A 181 4.68 17.93 -2.23
CA LEU A 181 5.99 18.44 -2.64
C LEU A 181 5.86 19.68 -3.54
N ASN A 182 4.87 19.68 -4.42
CA ASN A 182 4.66 20.75 -5.41
C ASN A 182 3.62 21.78 -4.96
N LYS A 183 3.14 21.72 -3.71
CA LYS A 183 2.12 22.62 -3.14
C LYS A 183 0.84 22.69 -3.98
N LEU A 184 0.43 21.57 -4.54
CA LEU A 184 -0.82 21.40 -5.29
C LEU A 184 -2.00 21.15 -4.34
N PRO A 185 -3.24 21.25 -4.81
CA PRO A 185 -4.41 20.75 -4.09
C PRO A 185 -4.23 19.29 -3.68
N ILE A 186 -4.71 18.93 -2.49
CA ILE A 186 -4.54 17.56 -1.94
C ILE A 186 -5.76 16.72 -2.29
N TYR A 187 -5.57 15.68 -3.08
CA TYR A 187 -6.65 14.77 -3.47
C TYR A 187 -7.00 13.77 -2.36
N GLU A 188 -6.00 13.01 -1.87
CA GLU A 188 -6.25 11.98 -0.85
C GLU A 188 -6.14 12.58 0.56
N TYR A 189 -7.28 12.93 1.14
CA TYR A 189 -7.42 13.49 2.49
C TYR A 189 -7.96 12.47 3.50
N THR A 190 -8.36 11.28 3.06
CA THR A 190 -9.12 10.33 3.89
C THR A 190 -8.26 9.59 4.91
N HIS A 191 -6.94 9.71 4.81
CA HIS A 191 -5.98 9.16 5.77
C HIS A 191 -5.06 10.26 6.31
N PRO A 192 -4.59 10.14 7.57
CA PRO A 192 -3.60 11.04 8.13
C PRO A 192 -2.32 11.11 7.28
N PRO A 193 -1.56 12.21 7.30
CA PRO A 193 -0.55 12.48 6.28
C PRO A 193 0.80 11.78 6.47
N LEU A 194 1.16 11.27 7.67
CA LEU A 194 2.52 10.80 7.94
C LEU A 194 3.02 9.74 6.94
N GLY A 195 2.17 8.78 6.57
CA GLY A 195 2.55 7.76 5.59
C GLY A 195 2.90 8.36 4.23
N LYS A 196 2.11 9.32 3.77
CA LYS A 196 2.32 10.06 2.51
C LYS A 196 3.59 10.93 2.57
N LEU A 197 3.86 11.56 3.71
CA LEU A 197 5.10 12.31 3.95
C LEU A 197 6.33 11.42 3.91
N ILE A 198 6.25 10.19 4.40
CA ILE A 198 7.36 9.24 4.31
C ILE A 198 7.58 8.80 2.86
N ILE A 199 6.51 8.55 2.10
CA ILE A 199 6.60 8.24 0.66
C ILE A 199 7.17 9.43 -0.12
N SER A 200 6.87 10.68 0.27
CA SER A 200 7.39 11.87 -0.40
C SER A 200 8.91 12.01 -0.32
N ILE A 201 9.56 11.40 0.68
CA ILE A 201 11.02 11.49 0.83
C ILE A 201 11.75 10.91 -0.40
N PRO A 202 11.61 9.62 -0.77
CA PRO A 202 12.26 9.11 -1.97
C PRO A 202 11.72 9.75 -3.25
N VAL A 203 10.44 10.16 -3.31
CA VAL A 203 9.88 10.87 -4.46
C VAL A 203 10.58 12.23 -4.68
N HIS A 204 10.91 12.93 -3.60
CA HIS A 204 11.66 14.20 -3.69
C HIS A 204 13.06 14.03 -4.32
N PHE A 205 13.77 12.95 -3.98
CA PHE A 205 15.15 12.76 -4.44
C PHE A 205 15.28 12.00 -5.77
N LEU A 206 14.30 11.15 -6.10
CA LEU A 206 14.34 10.23 -7.24
C LEU A 206 13.27 10.52 -8.30
N GLY A 207 12.48 11.58 -8.10
CA GLY A 207 11.31 11.86 -8.92
C GLY A 207 10.14 10.93 -8.62
N LEU A 208 8.98 11.21 -9.24
CA LEU A 208 7.78 10.38 -9.10
C LEU A 208 7.91 9.13 -9.99
N THR A 209 8.68 8.17 -9.53
CA THR A 209 8.93 6.90 -10.23
C THR A 209 8.35 5.72 -9.46
N PRO A 210 7.95 4.62 -10.14
CA PRO A 210 7.46 3.40 -9.47
C PRO A 210 8.40 2.88 -8.40
N PHE A 211 9.70 2.90 -8.65
CA PHE A 211 10.70 2.53 -7.66
C PHE A 211 10.67 3.46 -6.44
N ALA A 212 10.62 4.78 -6.66
CA ALA A 212 10.69 5.76 -5.58
C ALA A 212 9.51 5.63 -4.62
N TYR A 213 8.28 5.63 -5.12
CA TYR A 213 7.12 5.60 -4.23
C TYR A 213 6.86 4.22 -3.59
N ARG A 214 7.44 3.12 -4.11
CA ARG A 214 7.38 1.77 -3.49
C ARG A 214 8.50 1.52 -2.49
N LEU A 215 9.57 2.31 -2.52
CA LEU A 215 10.79 2.09 -1.73
C LEU A 215 10.52 2.03 -0.22
N CYS A 216 9.75 2.97 0.32
CA CYS A 216 9.47 3.02 1.76
C CYS A 216 8.64 1.82 2.23
N GLY A 217 7.65 1.37 1.45
CA GLY A 217 6.88 0.16 1.72
C GLY A 217 7.76 -1.09 1.71
N ASN A 218 8.68 -1.19 0.76
CA ASN A 218 9.60 -2.33 0.64
C ASN A 218 10.58 -2.41 1.82
N ILE A 219 11.19 -1.28 2.19
CA ILE A 219 12.05 -1.20 3.39
C ILE A 219 11.25 -1.56 4.65
N ALA A 220 10.01 -1.08 4.78
CA ALA A 220 9.15 -1.43 5.90
C ALA A 220 8.91 -2.95 5.96
N GLY A 221 8.74 -3.63 4.83
CA GLY A 221 8.60 -5.09 4.75
C GLY A 221 9.81 -5.83 5.29
N ILE A 222 11.01 -5.41 4.91
CA ILE A 222 12.26 -6.01 5.41
C ILE A 222 12.38 -5.81 6.93
N LEU A 223 12.08 -4.60 7.42
CA LEU A 223 12.13 -4.28 8.84
C LEU A 223 11.07 -5.04 9.65
N MET A 224 9.88 -5.31 9.08
CA MET A 224 8.86 -6.13 9.73
C MET A 224 9.34 -7.54 10.03
N ILE A 225 10.11 -8.17 9.15
CA ILE A 225 10.71 -9.49 9.37
C ILE A 225 11.65 -9.46 10.61
N LEU A 226 12.47 -8.41 10.73
CA LEU A 226 13.30 -8.21 11.90
C LEU A 226 12.47 -8.01 13.18
N VAL A 227 11.43 -7.18 13.11
CA VAL A 227 10.57 -6.88 14.27
C VAL A 227 9.81 -8.13 14.73
N ILE A 228 9.29 -8.95 13.80
CA ILE A 228 8.64 -10.24 14.13
C ILE A 228 9.63 -11.20 14.79
N TYR A 229 10.87 -11.30 14.30
CA TYR A 229 11.91 -12.05 14.99
C TYR A 229 12.07 -11.58 16.44
N LEU A 230 12.16 -10.26 16.66
CA LEU A 230 12.33 -9.67 17.99
C LEU A 230 11.10 -9.93 18.88
N ILE A 231 9.89 -9.81 18.38
CA ILE A 231 8.64 -10.14 19.08
C ILE A 231 8.63 -11.62 19.49
N ALA A 232 8.87 -12.52 18.55
CA ALA A 232 8.90 -13.95 18.79
C ALA A 232 9.99 -14.35 19.79
N LYS A 233 11.15 -13.69 19.72
CA LYS A 233 12.23 -13.85 20.72
C LYS A 233 11.79 -13.43 22.12
N GLN A 234 10.96 -12.38 22.21
CA GLN A 234 10.36 -11.96 23.47
C GLN A 234 9.34 -12.99 24.00
N LEU A 235 8.50 -13.54 23.13
CA LEU A 235 7.44 -14.48 23.51
C LEU A 235 7.99 -15.88 23.82
N PHE A 236 8.86 -16.44 22.99
CA PHE A 236 9.25 -17.84 23.05
C PHE A 236 10.64 -18.09 23.68
N LYS A 237 11.46 -17.03 23.87
CA LYS A 237 12.79 -17.05 24.50
C LYS A 237 13.85 -17.92 23.81
N ARG A 238 13.54 -18.57 22.68
CA ARG A 238 14.46 -19.44 21.92
C ARG A 238 14.62 -18.93 20.48
N ASP A 239 15.86 -18.90 19.99
CA ASP A 239 16.22 -18.38 18.68
C ASP A 239 15.51 -19.12 17.55
N ARG A 240 15.37 -20.45 17.64
CA ARG A 240 14.75 -21.26 16.60
C ARG A 240 13.30 -20.87 16.31
N TYR A 241 12.48 -20.57 17.32
CA TYR A 241 11.10 -20.13 17.11
C TYR A 241 11.05 -18.71 16.56
N ALA A 242 11.99 -17.86 16.96
CA ALA A 242 12.10 -16.50 16.43
C ALA A 242 12.51 -16.50 14.96
N LEU A 243 13.49 -17.33 14.58
CA LEU A 243 13.90 -17.52 13.17
C LEU A 243 12.76 -18.08 12.32
N PHE A 244 12.04 -19.08 12.87
CA PHE A 244 10.90 -19.65 12.17
C PHE A 244 9.78 -18.62 11.96
N SER A 245 9.52 -17.74 12.95
CA SER A 245 8.55 -16.64 12.78
C SER A 245 8.99 -15.63 11.71
N ALA A 246 10.28 -15.28 11.66
CA ALA A 246 10.85 -14.42 10.62
C ALA A 246 10.68 -15.06 9.22
N LEU A 247 10.93 -16.36 9.12
CA LEU A 247 10.78 -17.10 7.87
C LEU A 247 9.31 -17.16 7.41
N ILE A 248 8.36 -17.44 8.33
CA ILE A 248 6.92 -17.41 8.04
C ILE A 248 6.53 -16.04 7.44
N MET A 249 6.93 -14.94 8.07
CA MET A 249 6.63 -13.60 7.57
C MET A 249 7.24 -13.34 6.20
N SER A 250 8.48 -13.80 5.95
CA SER A 250 9.17 -13.62 4.67
C SER A 250 8.59 -14.45 3.53
N LEU A 251 7.84 -15.52 3.82
CA LEU A 251 7.23 -16.42 2.84
C LEU A 251 5.71 -16.22 2.70
N ASP A 252 5.19 -15.12 3.22
CA ASP A 252 3.77 -14.78 3.06
C ASP A 252 3.52 -13.89 1.85
N GLY A 253 2.50 -14.25 1.06
CA GLY A 253 2.15 -13.53 -0.16
C GLY A 253 1.60 -12.14 0.11
N MET A 254 0.71 -11.97 1.10
CA MET A 254 0.16 -10.66 1.42
C MET A 254 1.24 -9.71 1.94
N HIS A 255 2.14 -10.19 2.80
CA HIS A 255 3.29 -9.40 3.23
C HIS A 255 4.14 -8.96 2.02
N PHE A 256 4.43 -9.87 1.10
CA PHE A 256 5.21 -9.58 -0.11
C PHE A 256 4.52 -8.56 -1.03
N VAL A 257 3.23 -8.74 -1.32
CA VAL A 257 2.46 -7.85 -2.19
C VAL A 257 2.30 -6.46 -1.58
N GLN A 258 1.83 -6.39 -0.33
CA GLN A 258 1.57 -5.12 0.36
C GLN A 258 2.83 -4.29 0.60
N THR A 259 4.00 -4.90 0.69
CA THR A 259 5.26 -4.17 0.88
C THR A 259 5.92 -3.74 -0.43
N ARG A 260 5.36 -4.15 -1.58
CA ARG A 260 5.86 -3.78 -2.91
C ARG A 260 4.96 -2.80 -3.66
N ILE A 261 3.92 -2.30 -3.02
CA ILE A 261 3.02 -1.27 -3.56
C ILE A 261 3.21 0.06 -2.82
N GLY A 262 3.04 1.17 -3.52
CA GLY A 262 3.18 2.52 -2.98
C GLY A 262 1.99 2.95 -2.12
N THR A 263 1.69 2.19 -1.04
CA THR A 263 0.62 2.50 -0.09
C THR A 263 1.14 2.69 1.33
N VAL A 264 0.29 3.17 2.22
CA VAL A 264 0.65 3.47 3.61
C VAL A 264 0.56 2.27 4.55
N ASP A 265 -0.05 1.15 4.12
CA ASP A 265 -0.35 0.00 4.98
C ASP A 265 0.89 -0.71 5.52
N SER A 266 1.97 -0.76 4.74
CA SER A 266 3.25 -1.34 5.18
C SER A 266 3.91 -0.52 6.28
N LEU A 267 3.87 0.81 6.18
CA LEU A 267 4.37 1.72 7.22
C LEU A 267 3.53 1.61 8.48
N LEU A 268 2.20 1.61 8.33
CA LEU A 268 1.26 1.39 9.43
C LEU A 268 1.62 0.12 10.21
N LEU A 269 1.75 -1.03 9.53
CA LEU A 269 2.01 -2.31 10.18
C LEU A 269 3.38 -2.35 10.84
N LEU A 270 4.41 -1.81 10.19
CA LEU A 270 5.75 -1.70 10.77
C LEU A 270 5.70 -0.93 12.11
N PHE A 271 5.04 0.22 12.13
CA PHE A 271 4.92 1.04 13.34
C PHE A 271 4.10 0.33 14.42
N CYS A 272 3.01 -0.33 14.07
CA CYS A 272 2.22 -1.14 15.00
C CYS A 272 3.04 -2.26 15.64
N LEU A 273 3.76 -3.04 14.84
CA LEU A 273 4.60 -4.14 15.34
C LEU A 273 5.75 -3.64 16.19
N THR A 274 6.39 -2.53 15.81
CA THR A 274 7.48 -1.93 16.58
C THR A 274 6.97 -1.39 17.92
N SER A 275 5.81 -0.75 17.92
CA SER A 275 5.11 -0.34 19.15
C SER A 275 4.83 -1.52 20.06
N PHE A 276 4.25 -2.60 19.52
CA PHE A 276 3.97 -3.82 20.28
C PHE A 276 5.24 -4.51 20.80
N TYR A 277 6.33 -4.51 20.05
CA TYR A 277 7.62 -5.00 20.52
C TYR A 277 8.10 -4.26 21.77
N PHE A 278 8.09 -2.93 21.79
CA PHE A 278 8.49 -2.16 22.94
C PHE A 278 7.50 -2.31 24.10
N PHE A 279 6.22 -2.45 23.80
CA PHE A 279 5.21 -2.78 24.81
C PHE A 279 5.47 -4.14 25.48
N LEU A 280 5.85 -5.18 24.72
CA LEU A 280 6.27 -6.46 25.29
C LEU A 280 7.51 -6.33 26.20
N ARG A 281 8.45 -5.45 25.84
CA ARG A 281 9.60 -5.16 26.70
C ARG A 281 9.16 -4.53 28.04
N PHE A 282 8.22 -3.59 28.00
CA PHE A 282 7.61 -3.05 29.22
C PHE A 282 6.90 -4.13 30.05
N LEU A 283 6.13 -4.99 29.42
CA LEU A 283 5.38 -6.05 30.12
C LEU A 283 6.29 -7.02 30.90
N LYS A 284 7.52 -7.20 30.46
CA LYS A 284 8.52 -8.08 31.13
C LYS A 284 9.17 -7.47 32.33
N ILE A 285 9.10 -6.16 32.50
CA ILE A 285 9.64 -5.51 33.70
C ILE A 285 8.70 -5.83 34.88
N PRO A 286 9.22 -6.40 35.97
CA PRO A 286 8.41 -6.71 37.16
C PRO A 286 7.66 -5.47 37.68
N ALA A 287 6.50 -5.70 38.28
CA ALA A 287 5.69 -4.61 38.83
C ALA A 287 6.39 -3.86 39.95
N GLU A 288 7.25 -4.55 40.71
CA GLU A 288 8.05 -4.05 41.81
C GLU A 288 9.18 -3.09 41.41
N GLU A 289 9.61 -3.20 40.14
CA GLU A 289 10.69 -2.38 39.63
C GLU A 289 10.33 -0.91 39.56
N ASN A 290 11.33 -0.05 39.77
CA ASN A 290 11.19 1.40 39.71
C ASN A 290 10.61 1.84 38.34
N TRP A 291 9.70 2.79 38.36
CA TRP A 291 9.07 3.35 37.17
C TRP A 291 10.09 3.87 36.13
N LYS A 292 11.27 4.32 36.58
CA LYS A 292 12.35 4.79 35.70
C LYS A 292 12.84 3.71 34.73
N LYS A 293 12.81 2.42 35.10
CA LYS A 293 13.15 1.31 34.19
C LYS A 293 12.06 1.07 33.14
N LYS A 294 10.81 1.42 33.43
CA LYS A 294 9.62 1.22 32.57
C LYS A 294 9.46 2.34 31.55
N ARG A 295 10.05 3.52 31.80
CA ARG A 295 9.78 4.73 31.00
C ARG A 295 10.20 4.63 29.55
N LEU A 296 11.42 4.14 29.25
CA LEU A 296 11.93 4.07 27.88
C LEU A 296 11.14 3.10 26.99
N PRO A 297 10.84 1.85 27.43
CA PRO A 297 9.98 0.97 26.65
C PRO A 297 8.57 1.53 26.40
N LEU A 298 7.95 2.20 27.39
CA LEU A 298 6.64 2.85 27.21
C LEU A 298 6.73 4.02 26.26
N LEU A 299 7.75 4.87 26.39
CA LEU A 299 7.98 6.01 25.50
C LEU A 299 8.10 5.56 24.03
N LEU A 300 8.98 4.61 23.77
CA LEU A 300 9.17 4.08 22.42
C LEU A 300 7.91 3.40 21.88
N SER A 301 7.20 2.64 22.73
CA SER A 301 5.92 2.05 22.34
C SER A 301 4.91 3.12 21.92
N GLY A 302 4.73 4.16 22.73
CA GLY A 302 3.83 5.27 22.44
C GLY A 302 4.23 6.08 21.21
N THR A 303 5.54 6.33 21.03
CA THR A 303 6.07 7.04 19.85
C THR A 303 5.73 6.29 18.55
N PHE A 304 6.03 4.98 18.49
CA PHE A 304 5.71 4.19 17.29
C PHE A 304 4.19 4.02 17.09
N TRP A 305 3.40 3.94 18.17
CA TRP A 305 1.95 3.97 18.02
C TRP A 305 1.45 5.33 17.54
N GLY A 306 2.07 6.43 17.99
CA GLY A 306 1.81 7.78 17.47
C GLY A 306 2.10 7.90 15.96
N MET A 307 3.20 7.32 15.50
CA MET A 307 3.49 7.23 14.06
C MET A 307 2.46 6.38 13.31
N ALA A 308 2.01 5.28 13.91
CA ALA A 308 0.98 4.42 13.31
C ALA A 308 -0.37 5.16 13.16
N ILE A 309 -0.85 5.84 14.21
CA ILE A 309 -2.14 6.56 14.17
C ILE A 309 -2.07 7.77 13.22
N ALA A 310 -0.91 8.43 13.11
CA ALA A 310 -0.65 9.49 12.14
C ALA A 310 -0.52 8.98 10.69
N THR A 311 -0.49 7.66 10.49
CA THR A 311 -0.47 7.01 9.17
C THR A 311 -1.86 6.51 8.77
N LYS A 312 -2.55 5.79 9.67
CA LYS A 312 -3.91 5.25 9.41
C LYS A 312 -4.64 4.93 10.73
N TRP A 313 -5.90 5.33 10.83
CA TRP A 313 -6.68 5.17 12.06
C TRP A 313 -6.89 3.73 12.53
N THR A 314 -6.80 2.74 11.64
CA THR A 314 -6.91 1.32 12.01
C THR A 314 -5.87 0.87 13.04
N SER A 315 -4.76 1.60 13.21
CA SER A 315 -3.78 1.38 14.29
C SER A 315 -4.37 1.55 15.69
N ALA A 316 -5.52 2.24 15.82
CA ALA A 316 -6.25 2.35 17.08
C ALA A 316 -6.62 0.97 17.65
N PHE A 317 -6.85 -0.03 16.79
CA PHE A 317 -7.14 -1.40 17.24
C PHE A 317 -5.94 -2.03 17.97
N VAL A 318 -4.71 -1.82 17.46
CA VAL A 318 -3.49 -2.25 18.16
C VAL A 318 -3.33 -1.51 19.48
N GLY A 319 -3.56 -0.19 19.49
CA GLY A 319 -3.58 0.63 20.71
C GLY A 319 -4.57 0.13 21.74
N ALA A 320 -5.81 -0.20 21.32
CA ALA A 320 -6.83 -0.75 22.20
C ALA A 320 -6.43 -2.12 22.78
N GLY A 321 -5.88 -3.02 21.97
CA GLY A 321 -5.35 -4.30 22.43
C GLY A 321 -4.24 -4.13 23.47
N MET A 322 -3.27 -3.25 23.22
CA MET A 322 -2.22 -2.92 24.18
C MET A 322 -2.79 -2.28 25.47
N GLY A 323 -3.80 -1.41 25.32
CA GLY A 323 -4.50 -0.78 26.47
C GLY A 323 -5.17 -1.79 27.37
N ILE A 324 -5.90 -2.76 26.82
CA ILE A 324 -6.53 -3.87 27.59
C ILE A 324 -5.48 -4.66 28.35
N ILE A 325 -4.37 -5.02 27.69
CA ILE A 325 -3.27 -5.77 28.30
C ILE A 325 -2.60 -4.94 29.40
N TYR A 326 -2.40 -3.64 29.18
CA TYR A 326 -1.85 -2.71 30.15
C TYR A 326 -2.72 -2.64 31.42
N LEU A 327 -4.02 -2.41 31.25
CA LEU A 327 -4.99 -2.35 32.35
C LEU A 327 -5.02 -3.66 33.14
N ALA A 328 -5.05 -4.80 32.46
CA ALA A 328 -4.99 -6.12 33.10
C ALA A 328 -3.72 -6.29 33.95
N LYS A 329 -2.55 -5.81 33.46
CA LYS A 329 -1.32 -5.81 34.24
C LYS A 329 -1.40 -4.91 35.47
N MET A 330 -1.96 -3.70 35.34
CA MET A 330 -2.11 -2.73 36.44
C MET A 330 -3.05 -3.27 37.53
N ILE A 331 -4.22 -3.80 37.15
CA ILE A 331 -5.18 -4.40 38.07
C ILE A 331 -4.54 -5.58 38.82
N LYS A 332 -3.87 -6.47 38.11
CA LYS A 332 -3.22 -7.64 38.71
C LYS A 332 -2.10 -7.25 39.69
N SER A 333 -1.38 -6.16 39.44
CA SER A 333 -0.30 -5.72 40.28
C SER A 333 -0.75 -5.14 41.62
N LYS A 334 -2.01 -4.70 41.71
CA LYS A 334 -2.61 -3.99 42.85
C LYS A 334 -1.75 -2.78 43.34
N ARG A 335 -0.90 -2.24 42.48
CA ARG A 335 -0.02 -1.11 42.77
C ARG A 335 -0.44 0.11 41.99
N PHE A 336 -0.66 1.19 42.67
CA PHE A 336 -0.95 2.49 42.11
C PHE A 336 0.33 3.34 42.14
N ASP A 337 1.00 3.49 40.98
CA ASP A 337 2.17 4.36 40.81
C ASP A 337 1.78 5.54 39.92
N ILE A 338 1.51 6.68 40.56
CA ILE A 338 1.10 7.92 39.86
C ILE A 338 2.14 8.36 38.84
N LYS A 339 3.43 8.18 39.10
CA LYS A 339 4.52 8.57 38.16
C LYS A 339 4.47 7.70 36.91
N LEU A 340 4.18 6.41 37.06
CA LEU A 340 4.02 5.51 35.94
C LEU A 340 2.77 5.86 35.12
N ILE A 341 1.66 6.22 35.78
CA ILE A 341 0.43 6.65 35.12
C ILE A 341 0.67 7.93 34.32
N LEU A 342 1.25 8.96 34.91
CA LEU A 342 1.57 10.21 34.23
C LEU A 342 2.52 9.98 33.04
N TRP A 343 3.50 9.08 33.20
CA TRP A 343 4.39 8.71 32.11
C TRP A 343 3.70 7.94 30.99
N SER A 344 2.69 7.12 31.35
CA SER A 344 1.86 6.42 30.36
C SER A 344 0.96 7.38 29.59
N ILE A 345 0.39 8.39 30.25
CA ILE A 345 -0.36 9.47 29.60
C ILE A 345 0.54 10.23 28.63
N LEU A 346 1.75 10.62 29.08
CA LEU A 346 2.73 11.25 28.19
C LEU A 346 3.01 10.38 26.96
N SER A 347 3.26 9.08 27.17
CA SER A 347 3.68 8.16 26.10
C SER A 347 2.54 7.81 25.12
N PHE A 348 1.31 7.59 25.62
CA PHE A 348 0.20 7.07 24.79
C PHE A 348 -0.90 8.10 24.49
N VAL A 349 -0.80 9.34 25.00
CA VAL A 349 -1.73 10.43 24.69
C VAL A 349 -0.98 11.61 24.12
N ILE A 350 -0.08 12.21 24.89
CA ILE A 350 0.56 13.49 24.51
C ILE A 350 1.47 13.31 23.28
N ILE A 351 2.39 12.34 23.31
CA ILE A 351 3.33 12.10 22.21
C ILE A 351 2.60 11.68 20.92
N PRO A 352 1.67 10.70 20.94
CA PRO A 352 0.90 10.37 19.75
C PRO A 352 0.12 11.55 19.18
N LEU A 353 -0.53 12.36 20.02
CA LEU A 353 -1.24 13.55 19.60
C LEU A 353 -0.28 14.58 18.97
N THR A 354 0.89 14.80 19.57
CA THR A 354 1.93 15.70 19.04
C THR A 354 2.39 15.22 17.66
N ILE A 355 2.70 13.92 17.49
CA ILE A 355 3.11 13.36 16.19
C ILE A 355 1.98 13.48 15.17
N TYR A 356 0.75 13.21 15.58
CA TYR A 356 -0.42 13.31 14.72
C TYR A 356 -0.60 14.73 14.19
N VAL A 357 -0.66 15.73 15.07
CA VAL A 357 -0.81 17.13 14.67
C VAL A 357 0.39 17.63 13.87
N ALA A 358 1.61 17.29 14.28
CA ALA A 358 2.83 17.66 13.57
C ALA A 358 2.87 17.11 12.13
N SER A 359 2.27 15.95 11.88
CA SER A 359 2.20 15.39 10.53
C SER A 359 1.36 16.24 9.56
N TYR A 360 0.47 17.09 10.05
CA TYR A 360 -0.33 18.00 9.23
C TYR A 360 0.38 19.32 8.88
N ILE A 361 1.54 19.62 9.48
CA ILE A 361 2.25 20.89 9.24
C ILE A 361 2.48 21.16 7.74
N PRO A 362 2.95 20.20 6.90
CA PRO A 362 3.13 20.45 5.47
C PRO A 362 1.82 20.78 4.74
N ILE A 363 0.70 20.20 5.16
CA ILE A 363 -0.63 20.50 4.61
C ILE A 363 -1.07 21.90 5.06
N MET A 364 -0.88 22.26 6.33
CA MET A 364 -1.20 23.59 6.85
C MET A 364 -0.39 24.70 6.15
N MET A 365 0.85 24.39 5.75
CA MET A 365 1.73 25.34 5.04
C MET A 365 1.47 25.40 3.53
N ASN A 366 0.61 24.55 3.00
CA ASN A 366 0.25 24.56 1.59
C ASN A 366 -1.02 25.41 1.36
N PRO A 367 -0.92 26.58 0.70
CA PRO A 367 -2.07 27.47 0.50
C PRO A 367 -3.15 26.86 -0.42
N ASN A 368 -2.77 25.86 -1.22
CA ASN A 368 -3.67 25.18 -2.15
C ASN A 368 -4.29 23.90 -1.56
N ALA A 369 -3.88 23.47 -0.36
CA ALA A 369 -4.42 22.29 0.31
C ALA A 369 -5.81 22.57 0.89
N LYS A 370 -6.79 22.79 0.01
CA LYS A 370 -8.19 22.98 0.37
C LYS A 370 -8.92 21.65 0.20
N LEU A 371 -9.50 21.14 1.29
CA LEU A 371 -10.38 19.99 1.25
C LEU A 371 -11.77 20.44 0.76
N TYR A 372 -12.22 19.87 -0.35
CA TYR A 372 -13.60 19.98 -0.79
C TYR A 372 -14.40 18.83 -0.25
N TYR A 373 -15.51 19.09 0.46
CA TYR A 373 -16.41 18.05 0.89
C TYR A 373 -17.85 18.53 0.90
N GLU A 374 -18.76 17.62 0.56
CA GLU A 374 -20.20 17.85 0.64
C GLU A 374 -20.73 17.40 2.00
N HIS A 375 -21.58 18.20 2.59
CA HIS A 375 -22.34 17.83 3.78
C HIS A 375 -23.75 18.40 3.72
N GLU A 376 -24.67 17.80 4.47
CA GLU A 376 -26.02 18.36 4.63
C GLU A 376 -26.01 19.34 5.79
N ASP A 377 -26.67 20.50 5.59
CA ASP A 377 -26.92 21.44 6.66
C ASP A 377 -28.04 20.95 7.61
N LYS A 378 -28.38 21.80 8.60
CA LYS A 378 -29.47 21.49 9.55
C LYS A 378 -30.85 21.36 8.89
N ASN A 379 -31.03 21.83 7.68
CA ASN A 379 -32.26 21.82 6.91
C ASN A 379 -32.30 20.67 5.89
N GLY A 380 -31.22 19.88 5.79
CA GLY A 380 -31.08 18.80 4.80
C GLY A 380 -30.62 19.28 3.42
N GLU A 381 -30.17 20.54 3.29
CA GLU A 381 -29.62 21.05 2.03
C GLU A 381 -28.15 20.62 1.88
N LYS A 382 -27.78 20.18 0.67
CA LYS A 382 -26.39 19.84 0.35
C LYS A 382 -25.56 21.13 0.24
N ILE A 383 -24.60 21.27 1.13
CA ILE A 383 -23.61 22.35 1.13
C ILE A 383 -22.26 21.78 0.72
N CYS A 384 -21.62 22.48 -0.21
CA CYS A 384 -20.24 22.24 -0.61
C CYS A 384 -19.33 23.22 0.12
N GLU A 385 -18.38 22.72 0.88
CA GLU A 385 -17.46 23.56 1.67
C GLU A 385 -16.00 23.27 1.32
N TYR A 386 -15.20 24.33 1.21
CA TYR A 386 -13.73 24.23 1.12
C TYR A 386 -13.13 24.49 2.50
N VAL A 387 -12.42 23.51 3.04
CA VAL A 387 -11.74 23.62 4.32
C VAL A 387 -10.24 23.64 4.13
N GLN A 388 -9.60 24.73 4.52
CA GLN A 388 -8.15 24.84 4.68
C GLN A 388 -7.82 24.83 6.18
N ILE A 389 -6.79 24.11 6.57
CA ILE A 389 -6.39 24.05 7.99
C ILE A 389 -5.60 25.31 8.34
N THR A 390 -6.24 26.26 9.00
CA THR A 390 -5.65 27.54 9.45
C THR A 390 -5.66 27.69 10.96
N ASP A 391 -6.54 26.98 11.65
CA ASP A 391 -6.73 27.02 13.09
C ASP A 391 -7.23 25.68 13.65
N VAL A 392 -7.46 25.61 14.95
CA VAL A 392 -7.96 24.39 15.62
C VAL A 392 -9.35 23.99 15.12
N LYS A 393 -10.22 24.95 14.81
CA LYS A 393 -11.58 24.67 14.36
C LYS A 393 -11.59 24.05 12.97
N SER A 394 -10.82 24.60 12.04
CA SER A 394 -10.65 24.05 10.70
C SER A 394 -9.93 22.68 10.73
N PHE A 395 -8.98 22.49 11.65
CA PHE A 395 -8.36 21.19 11.87
C PHE A 395 -9.41 20.12 12.29
N ILE A 396 -10.30 20.46 13.25
CA ILE A 396 -11.37 19.55 13.69
C ILE A 396 -12.32 19.26 12.51
N LYS A 397 -12.75 20.26 11.74
CA LYS A 397 -13.59 20.07 10.56
C LYS A 397 -12.94 19.11 9.54
N TYR A 398 -11.63 19.23 9.34
CA TYR A 398 -10.90 18.33 8.47
C TYR A 398 -10.96 16.86 8.98
N GLN A 399 -10.86 16.66 10.31
CA GLN A 399 -11.01 15.32 10.90
C GLN A 399 -12.45 14.79 10.78
N GLU A 400 -13.45 15.67 10.92
CA GLU A 400 -14.87 15.33 10.73
C GLU A 400 -15.16 14.91 9.29
N ALA A 401 -14.60 15.61 8.29
CA ALA A 401 -14.71 15.23 6.87
C ALA A 401 -14.11 13.85 6.60
N MET A 402 -12.91 13.58 7.16
CA MET A 402 -12.26 12.26 7.08
C MET A 402 -13.13 11.17 7.73
N TYR A 403 -13.67 11.44 8.93
CA TYR A 403 -14.55 10.50 9.62
C TYR A 403 -15.84 10.24 8.82
N LYS A 404 -16.46 11.29 8.28
CA LYS A 404 -17.67 11.19 7.46
C LYS A 404 -17.41 10.30 6.24
N TYR A 405 -16.33 10.53 5.51
CA TYR A 405 -15.94 9.67 4.40
C TYR A 405 -15.89 8.19 4.81
N HIS A 406 -15.18 7.87 5.89
CA HIS A 406 -15.05 6.49 6.34
C HIS A 406 -16.33 5.87 6.90
N SER A 407 -17.25 6.67 7.43
CA SER A 407 -18.50 6.17 8.02
C SER A 407 -19.63 6.02 7.00
N THR A 408 -19.59 6.77 5.89
CA THR A 408 -20.68 6.83 4.90
C THR A 408 -20.33 6.17 3.56
N LEU A 409 -19.06 5.76 3.36
CA LEU A 409 -18.63 5.14 2.11
C LEU A 409 -19.45 3.86 1.84
N ASN A 410 -20.30 3.95 0.83
CA ASN A 410 -21.06 2.83 0.30
C ASN A 410 -20.77 2.71 -1.19
N ALA A 411 -20.17 1.61 -1.59
CA ALA A 411 -19.84 1.33 -2.98
C ALA A 411 -19.95 -0.18 -3.22
N ASP A 412 -20.35 -0.55 -4.42
CA ASP A 412 -20.28 -1.93 -4.88
C ASP A 412 -18.93 -2.19 -5.52
N HIS A 413 -18.28 -3.25 -5.09
CA HIS A 413 -17.00 -3.66 -5.66
C HIS A 413 -16.91 -5.19 -5.73
N PRO A 414 -16.55 -5.78 -6.88
CA PRO A 414 -16.60 -7.24 -7.08
C PRO A 414 -15.67 -8.02 -6.15
N TYR A 415 -14.62 -7.40 -5.62
CA TYR A 415 -13.66 -8.01 -4.70
C TYR A 415 -13.92 -7.69 -3.22
N THR A 416 -15.09 -7.14 -2.89
CA THR A 416 -15.52 -6.94 -1.49
C THR A 416 -15.54 -8.27 -0.75
N SER A 417 -15.08 -8.26 0.50
CA SER A 417 -15.10 -9.43 1.38
C SER A 417 -15.38 -9.05 2.83
N LYS A 418 -16.07 -9.94 3.54
CA LYS A 418 -16.43 -9.74 4.94
C LYS A 418 -15.27 -10.15 5.84
N TRP A 419 -15.15 -9.52 7.00
CA TRP A 419 -14.07 -9.74 7.95
C TRP A 419 -13.86 -11.21 8.33
N TYR A 420 -14.89 -12.02 8.42
CA TYR A 420 -14.81 -13.44 8.77
C TYR A 420 -14.37 -14.34 7.60
N GLU A 421 -14.37 -13.84 6.38
CA GLU A 421 -13.93 -14.54 5.16
C GLU A 421 -12.41 -14.44 4.94
N TRP A 422 -11.75 -13.45 5.59
CA TRP A 422 -10.34 -13.16 5.35
C TRP A 422 -9.40 -14.30 5.74
N PRO A 423 -9.53 -14.95 6.93
CA PRO A 423 -8.59 -16.02 7.30
C PRO A 423 -8.58 -17.20 6.34
N VAL A 424 -9.70 -17.49 5.69
CA VAL A 424 -9.82 -18.57 4.68
C VAL A 424 -9.47 -18.09 3.27
N MET A 425 -9.14 -16.81 3.10
CA MET A 425 -8.86 -16.17 1.81
C MET A 425 -9.97 -16.41 0.78
N LYS A 426 -11.23 -16.25 1.19
CA LYS A 426 -12.37 -16.52 0.33
C LYS A 426 -12.34 -15.67 -0.93
N ARG A 427 -11.94 -14.40 -0.83
CA ARG A 427 -11.86 -13.45 -1.96
C ARG A 427 -10.52 -12.71 -1.93
N PRO A 428 -9.47 -13.17 -2.64
CA PRO A 428 -8.25 -12.40 -2.88
C PRO A 428 -8.59 -11.09 -3.58
N LEU A 429 -7.83 -10.03 -3.30
CA LEU A 429 -8.05 -8.75 -3.96
C LEU A 429 -7.09 -8.60 -5.13
N TRP A 430 -7.65 -8.45 -6.30
CA TRP A 430 -6.91 -8.22 -7.52
C TRP A 430 -6.42 -6.77 -7.60
N PHE A 431 -5.09 -6.57 -7.69
CA PHE A 431 -4.45 -5.26 -7.72
C PHE A 431 -4.06 -4.82 -9.12
N TYR A 432 -3.62 -5.74 -9.96
CA TYR A 432 -3.04 -5.43 -11.25
C TYR A 432 -3.20 -6.59 -12.24
N ILE A 433 -3.38 -6.23 -13.50
CA ILE A 433 -3.23 -7.11 -14.65
C ILE A 433 -2.65 -6.34 -15.84
N SER A 434 -1.81 -7.00 -16.62
CA SER A 434 -1.43 -6.61 -17.96
C SER A 434 -1.40 -7.82 -18.86
N ARG A 435 -1.81 -7.63 -20.10
CA ARG A 435 -1.75 -8.64 -21.17
C ARG A 435 -0.65 -8.21 -22.12
N PHE A 436 0.24 -9.14 -22.43
CA PHE A 436 1.42 -8.90 -23.27
C PHE A 436 1.19 -9.48 -24.68
N ASP A 437 1.86 -8.91 -25.69
CA ASP A 437 1.73 -9.30 -27.09
C ASP A 437 2.09 -10.77 -27.34
N ASP A 438 2.95 -11.36 -26.48
CA ASP A 438 3.30 -12.79 -26.52
C ASP A 438 2.23 -13.74 -25.93
N GLY A 439 1.04 -13.20 -25.60
CA GLY A 439 -0.08 -13.94 -25.02
C GLY A 439 0.05 -14.26 -23.54
N LYS A 440 1.10 -13.80 -22.87
CA LYS A 440 1.24 -13.93 -21.42
C LYS A 440 0.45 -12.87 -20.67
N VAL A 441 0.19 -13.16 -19.40
CA VAL A 441 -0.51 -12.26 -18.49
C VAL A 441 0.32 -12.09 -17.24
N GLY A 442 0.55 -10.83 -16.85
CA GLY A 442 1.11 -10.47 -15.56
C GLY A 442 -0.01 -10.02 -14.63
N THR A 443 -0.16 -10.64 -13.47
CA THR A 443 -1.18 -10.25 -12.49
C THR A 443 -0.57 -10.12 -11.10
N ILE A 444 -1.11 -9.20 -10.28
CA ILE A 444 -0.76 -9.06 -8.86
C ILE A 444 -2.05 -9.18 -8.05
N ALA A 445 -2.13 -10.24 -7.22
CA ALA A 445 -3.24 -10.47 -6.32
C ALA A 445 -2.77 -10.38 -4.85
N CYS A 446 -3.49 -9.58 -4.06
CA CYS A 446 -3.28 -9.50 -2.62
C CYS A 446 -3.94 -10.68 -1.93
N MET A 447 -3.13 -11.67 -1.61
CA MET A 447 -3.52 -12.87 -0.88
C MET A 447 -2.32 -13.43 -0.11
N GLY A 448 -2.58 -14.18 0.93
CA GLY A 448 -1.53 -14.82 1.73
C GLY A 448 -0.99 -16.10 1.12
N ASN A 449 0.00 -16.69 1.79
CA ASN A 449 0.44 -18.05 1.51
C ASN A 449 -0.61 -19.03 2.09
N PRO A 450 -1.31 -19.83 1.24
CA PRO A 450 -2.39 -20.70 1.71
C PRO A 450 -1.99 -21.66 2.85
N ALA A 451 -0.79 -22.23 2.77
CA ALA A 451 -0.32 -23.14 3.82
C ALA A 451 -0.11 -22.43 5.17
N ILE A 452 0.40 -21.19 5.17
CA ILE A 452 0.58 -20.37 6.38
C ILE A 452 -0.78 -19.95 6.95
N TRP A 453 -1.68 -19.43 6.10
CA TRP A 453 -2.95 -18.88 6.56
C TRP A 453 -3.87 -19.93 7.13
N TRP A 454 -4.07 -21.04 6.40
CA TRP A 454 -4.96 -22.11 6.88
C TRP A 454 -4.41 -22.82 8.10
N LEU A 455 -3.07 -23.03 8.17
CA LEU A 455 -2.45 -23.55 9.37
C LEU A 455 -2.61 -22.58 10.56
N SER A 456 -2.57 -21.26 10.31
CA SER A 456 -2.73 -20.27 11.37
C SER A 456 -4.10 -20.32 12.04
N ILE A 457 -5.16 -20.70 11.31
CA ILE A 457 -6.51 -20.91 11.88
C ILE A 457 -6.48 -22.07 12.88
N VAL A 458 -5.89 -23.19 12.47
CA VAL A 458 -5.78 -24.40 13.33
C VAL A 458 -4.96 -24.07 14.59
N THR A 459 -3.83 -23.37 14.41
CA THR A 459 -2.95 -23.02 15.54
C THR A 459 -3.50 -21.92 16.42
N ALA A 460 -4.31 -21.00 15.90
CA ALA A 460 -5.04 -20.02 16.72
C ALA A 460 -6.10 -20.71 17.59
N THR A 461 -6.83 -21.68 17.05
CA THR A 461 -7.77 -22.52 17.81
C THR A 461 -7.05 -23.30 18.91
N PHE A 462 -5.91 -23.93 18.58
CA PHE A 462 -5.06 -24.58 19.58
C PHE A 462 -4.62 -23.57 20.66
N THR A 463 -4.18 -22.37 20.25
CA THR A 463 -3.75 -21.32 21.19
C THR A 463 -4.84 -20.94 22.15
N LEU A 464 -6.09 -20.81 21.66
CA LEU A 464 -7.27 -20.53 22.49
C LEU A 464 -7.49 -21.62 23.54
N ILE A 465 -7.62 -22.88 23.11
CA ILE A 465 -7.88 -24.03 23.98
C ILE A 465 -6.74 -24.17 25.02
N TYR A 466 -5.50 -24.16 24.56
CA TYR A 466 -4.33 -24.28 25.42
C TYR A 466 -4.26 -23.17 26.47
N THR A 467 -4.54 -21.92 26.04
CA THR A 467 -4.49 -20.76 26.94
C THR A 467 -5.55 -20.83 28.01
N ILE A 468 -6.76 -21.28 27.70
CA ILE A 468 -7.85 -21.47 28.69
C ILE A 468 -7.45 -22.55 29.69
N ILE A 469 -7.01 -23.73 29.24
CA ILE A 469 -6.69 -24.87 30.09
C ILE A 469 -5.44 -24.59 30.96
N LYS A 470 -4.37 -24.04 30.36
CA LYS A 470 -3.07 -23.85 31.03
C LYS A 470 -2.86 -22.45 31.58
N LYS A 471 -3.81 -21.53 31.40
CA LYS A 471 -3.71 -20.11 31.76
C LYS A 471 -2.41 -19.48 31.23
N ASP A 472 -2.06 -19.83 29.98
CA ASP A 472 -0.81 -19.41 29.33
C ASP A 472 -0.83 -17.91 29.00
N ARG A 473 0.16 -17.18 29.54
CA ARG A 473 0.20 -15.72 29.42
C ARG A 473 0.54 -15.26 28.00
N GLU A 474 1.46 -15.91 27.33
CA GLU A 474 1.88 -15.56 25.97
C GLU A 474 0.77 -15.85 24.97
N GLY A 475 0.03 -16.96 25.17
CA GLY A 475 -1.18 -17.26 24.39
C GLY A 475 -2.26 -16.20 24.61
N ALA A 476 -2.50 -15.77 25.86
CA ALA A 476 -3.47 -14.73 26.15
C ALA A 476 -3.11 -13.39 25.46
N LEU A 477 -1.82 -13.00 25.44
CA LEU A 477 -1.35 -11.80 24.73
C LEU A 477 -1.67 -11.88 23.23
N LEU A 478 -1.36 -13.01 22.59
CA LEU A 478 -1.65 -13.20 21.16
C LEU A 478 -3.16 -13.15 20.88
N LEU A 479 -3.97 -13.83 21.70
CA LEU A 479 -5.42 -13.89 21.53
C LEU A 479 -6.11 -12.53 21.70
N VAL A 480 -5.67 -11.71 22.66
CA VAL A 480 -6.19 -10.33 22.82
C VAL A 480 -5.85 -9.50 21.59
N MET A 481 -4.62 -9.58 21.09
CA MET A 481 -4.24 -8.84 19.89
C MET A 481 -5.03 -9.30 18.67
N ILE A 482 -5.15 -10.61 18.45
CA ILE A 482 -5.98 -11.16 17.38
C ILE A 482 -7.43 -10.70 17.49
N ALA A 483 -8.02 -10.85 18.68
CA ALA A 483 -9.43 -10.51 18.89
C ALA A 483 -9.70 -9.02 18.59
N ILE A 484 -8.88 -8.13 19.09
CA ILE A 484 -9.11 -6.68 18.93
C ILE A 484 -8.78 -6.22 17.52
N THR A 485 -7.70 -6.72 16.89
CA THR A 485 -7.34 -6.29 15.53
C THR A 485 -8.22 -6.92 14.45
N TRP A 486 -8.92 -8.01 14.72
CA TRP A 486 -9.77 -8.71 13.76
C TRP A 486 -11.26 -8.47 14.00
N PHE A 487 -11.78 -8.78 15.21
CA PHE A 487 -13.23 -8.73 15.44
C PHE A 487 -13.81 -7.32 15.49
N THR A 488 -13.00 -6.29 15.70
CA THR A 488 -13.43 -4.90 15.60
C THR A 488 -13.98 -4.56 14.21
N TYR A 489 -13.50 -5.24 13.16
CA TYR A 489 -14.06 -5.08 11.81
C TYR A 489 -15.52 -5.54 11.68
N ALA A 490 -16.06 -6.35 12.61
CA ALA A 490 -17.46 -6.67 12.66
C ALA A 490 -18.37 -5.45 12.93
N LEU A 491 -17.82 -4.38 13.51
CA LEU A 491 -18.52 -3.13 13.83
C LEU A 491 -18.45 -2.11 12.68
N ILE A 492 -17.72 -2.41 11.60
CA ILE A 492 -17.50 -1.50 10.46
C ILE A 492 -18.48 -1.87 9.35
N GLY A 493 -19.40 -0.95 9.04
CA GLY A 493 -20.47 -1.16 8.05
C GLY A 493 -20.11 -0.84 6.61
N ARG A 494 -18.88 -0.30 6.33
CA ARG A 494 -18.47 0.08 4.99
C ARG A 494 -17.90 -1.10 4.19
N ILE A 495 -17.71 -0.87 2.89
CA ILE A 495 -16.99 -1.79 2.00
C ILE A 495 -15.59 -2.10 2.56
N MET A 496 -15.22 -3.39 2.57
CA MET A 496 -13.93 -3.88 3.08
C MET A 496 -13.34 -4.92 2.15
N PHE A 497 -12.02 -5.10 2.25
CA PHE A 497 -11.24 -6.02 1.44
C PHE A 497 -10.28 -6.84 2.30
N ILE A 498 -9.79 -7.93 1.78
CA ILE A 498 -8.89 -8.86 2.49
C ILE A 498 -7.62 -8.17 3.05
N TYR A 499 -7.11 -7.10 2.42
CA TYR A 499 -5.90 -6.43 2.91
C TYR A 499 -6.10 -5.74 4.28
N HIS A 500 -7.33 -5.48 4.70
CA HIS A 500 -7.58 -5.01 6.07
C HIS A 500 -7.15 -6.02 7.14
N TYR A 501 -7.04 -7.32 6.77
CA TYR A 501 -6.53 -8.36 7.65
C TYR A 501 -5.02 -8.26 7.90
N PHE A 502 -4.29 -7.45 7.13
CA PHE A 502 -2.84 -7.31 7.22
C PHE A 502 -2.36 -6.93 8.63
N ILE A 503 -3.14 -6.13 9.35
CA ILE A 503 -2.83 -5.72 10.72
C ILE A 503 -2.96 -6.88 11.74
N THR A 504 -3.83 -7.86 11.47
CA THR A 504 -4.06 -9.05 12.31
C THR A 504 -3.08 -10.17 12.00
N LEU A 505 -2.69 -10.27 10.74
CA LEU A 505 -1.95 -11.40 10.17
C LEU A 505 -0.69 -11.80 10.95
N PRO A 506 0.20 -10.89 11.37
CA PRO A 506 1.40 -11.27 12.13
C PRO A 506 1.08 -11.95 13.46
N PHE A 507 -0.01 -11.57 14.13
CA PHE A 507 -0.43 -12.20 15.38
C PHE A 507 -0.98 -13.61 15.13
N MET A 508 -1.70 -13.82 14.03
CA MET A 508 -2.13 -15.15 13.58
C MET A 508 -0.93 -16.03 13.25
N MET A 509 0.03 -15.54 12.49
CA MET A 509 1.27 -16.27 12.16
C MET A 509 2.06 -16.70 13.40
N LEU A 510 2.12 -15.88 14.42
CA LEU A 510 2.82 -16.19 15.68
C LEU A 510 2.15 -17.33 16.47
N THR A 511 0.91 -17.72 16.18
CA THR A 511 0.27 -18.88 16.79
C THR A 511 0.90 -20.20 16.32
N ILE A 512 1.50 -20.25 15.13
CA ILE A 512 2.18 -21.46 14.60
C ILE A 512 3.40 -21.82 15.48
N PRO A 513 4.41 -20.96 15.65
CA PRO A 513 5.52 -21.25 16.54
C PRO A 513 5.08 -21.33 18.01
N PHE A 514 3.98 -20.67 18.43
CA PHE A 514 3.41 -20.83 19.76
C PHE A 514 2.99 -22.29 19.98
N MET A 515 2.16 -22.87 19.12
CA MET A 515 1.73 -24.28 19.21
C MET A 515 2.94 -25.21 19.27
N ILE A 516 3.87 -25.09 18.31
CA ILE A 516 5.06 -25.92 18.27
C ILE A 516 5.87 -25.80 19.59
N SER A 517 6.06 -24.58 20.09
CA SER A 517 6.82 -24.34 21.32
C SER A 517 6.18 -24.95 22.58
N ARG A 518 4.86 -25.08 22.60
CA ARG A 518 4.11 -25.70 23.73
C ARG A 518 4.12 -27.21 23.63
N LEU A 519 3.90 -27.76 22.45
CA LEU A 519 3.95 -29.22 22.21
C LEU A 519 5.38 -29.77 22.36
N ALA A 520 6.41 -29.01 21.98
CA ALA A 520 7.82 -29.39 22.16
C ALA A 520 8.24 -29.49 23.64
N LYS A 521 7.46 -28.95 24.58
CA LYS A 521 7.66 -29.21 26.03
C LYS A 521 7.29 -30.65 26.40
N LEU A 522 6.36 -31.26 25.68
CA LEU A 522 5.94 -32.65 25.87
C LEU A 522 6.88 -33.62 25.15
N ASN A 523 7.24 -33.29 23.91
CA ASN A 523 8.16 -34.10 23.11
C ASN A 523 9.03 -33.18 22.22
N LYS A 524 10.34 -33.14 22.50
CA LYS A 524 11.31 -32.32 21.76
C LYS A 524 11.40 -32.62 20.26
N LYS A 525 11.00 -33.82 19.82
CA LYS A 525 10.98 -34.20 18.40
C LYS A 525 9.99 -33.37 17.57
N ILE A 526 9.01 -32.74 18.22
CA ILE A 526 8.05 -31.86 17.55
C ILE A 526 8.75 -30.65 16.90
N ASP A 527 9.90 -30.23 17.41
CA ASP A 527 10.67 -29.15 16.78
C ASP A 527 11.11 -29.49 15.34
N TYR A 528 11.25 -30.77 14.98
CA TYR A 528 11.60 -31.18 13.61
C TYR A 528 10.49 -30.91 12.58
N ILE A 529 9.27 -30.54 13.01
CA ILE A 529 8.22 -30.10 12.10
C ILE A 529 8.53 -28.75 11.45
N MET A 530 9.33 -27.89 12.12
CA MET A 530 9.63 -26.54 11.58
C MET A 530 10.38 -26.58 10.25
N PRO A 531 11.45 -27.36 10.05
CA PRO A 531 12.09 -27.49 8.74
C PRO A 531 11.12 -28.00 7.65
N ILE A 532 10.25 -28.95 8.00
CA ILE A 532 9.27 -29.51 7.06
C ILE A 532 8.27 -28.43 6.64
N LEU A 533 7.69 -27.72 7.61
CA LEU A 533 6.79 -26.60 7.33
C LEU A 533 7.49 -25.50 6.53
N SER A 534 8.76 -25.22 6.83
CA SER A 534 9.54 -24.21 6.08
C SER A 534 9.65 -24.57 4.60
N LEU A 535 9.89 -25.84 4.27
CA LEU A 535 9.94 -26.33 2.88
C LEU A 535 8.56 -26.25 2.20
N ILE A 536 7.48 -26.59 2.91
CA ILE A 536 6.12 -26.46 2.39
C ILE A 536 5.78 -25.00 2.11
N PHE A 537 6.04 -24.10 3.07
CA PHE A 537 5.77 -22.67 2.90
C PHE A 537 6.59 -22.06 1.74
N LEU A 538 7.84 -22.46 1.62
CA LEU A 538 8.70 -22.03 0.51
C LEU A 538 8.18 -22.57 -0.83
N GLY A 539 7.81 -23.85 -0.92
CA GLY A 539 7.26 -24.43 -2.14
C GLY A 539 5.97 -23.75 -2.60
N ILE A 540 5.06 -23.47 -1.66
CA ILE A 540 3.82 -22.75 -1.94
C ILE A 540 4.11 -21.28 -2.34
N PHE A 541 5.04 -20.60 -1.66
CA PHE A 541 5.43 -19.24 -2.03
C PHE A 541 6.01 -19.19 -3.45
N ILE A 542 6.88 -20.13 -3.83
CA ILE A 542 7.45 -20.22 -5.19
C ILE A 542 6.34 -20.48 -6.21
N TYR A 543 5.41 -21.37 -5.91
CA TYR A 543 4.27 -21.70 -6.78
C TYR A 543 3.36 -20.49 -7.02
N PHE A 544 3.08 -19.68 -6.00
CA PHE A 544 2.28 -18.46 -6.13
C PHE A 544 3.09 -17.20 -6.48
N TYR A 545 4.42 -17.28 -6.57
CA TYR A 545 5.28 -16.11 -6.80
C TYR A 545 4.90 -15.29 -8.06
N PRO A 546 4.54 -15.90 -9.22
CA PRO A 546 4.07 -15.12 -10.35
C PRO A 546 2.85 -14.25 -10.04
N ILE A 547 1.91 -14.78 -9.24
CA ILE A 547 0.68 -14.09 -8.83
C ILE A 547 0.95 -12.98 -7.80
N TYR A 548 2.02 -13.10 -7.02
CA TYR A 548 2.43 -12.05 -6.07
C TYR A 548 3.29 -10.95 -6.70
N SER A 549 4.00 -11.28 -7.79
CA SER A 549 5.07 -10.42 -8.32
C SER A 549 4.72 -9.70 -9.62
N GLY A 550 3.62 -10.04 -10.28
CA GLY A 550 3.29 -9.53 -11.62
C GLY A 550 4.17 -10.14 -12.74
N LYS A 551 4.87 -11.26 -12.46
CA LYS A 551 5.68 -11.95 -13.48
C LYS A 551 4.77 -12.48 -14.58
N PRO A 552 5.00 -12.15 -15.87
CA PRO A 552 4.22 -12.69 -16.97
C PRO A 552 4.30 -14.22 -17.05
N VAL A 553 3.15 -14.87 -17.11
CA VAL A 553 2.97 -16.32 -17.27
C VAL A 553 1.78 -16.62 -18.18
N SER A 554 1.63 -17.87 -18.61
CA SER A 554 0.45 -18.25 -19.40
C SER A 554 -0.83 -18.14 -18.56
N ILE A 555 -1.95 -17.87 -19.21
CA ILE A 555 -3.26 -17.78 -18.54
C ILE A 555 -3.62 -19.11 -17.85
N GLU A 556 -3.24 -20.24 -18.44
CA GLU A 556 -3.43 -21.56 -17.85
C GLU A 556 -2.69 -21.73 -16.51
N TYR A 557 -1.51 -21.09 -16.37
CA TYR A 557 -0.79 -21.07 -15.10
C TYR A 557 -1.56 -20.31 -14.04
N ILE A 558 -2.10 -19.14 -14.38
CA ILE A 558 -2.92 -18.34 -13.46
C ILE A 558 -4.12 -19.16 -13.00
N GLN A 559 -4.86 -19.77 -13.93
CA GLN A 559 -6.03 -20.60 -13.63
C GLN A 559 -5.72 -21.78 -12.69
N LYS A 560 -4.54 -22.41 -12.83
CA LYS A 560 -4.08 -23.47 -11.92
C LYS A 560 -3.82 -22.96 -10.50
N THR A 561 -3.61 -21.68 -10.30
CA THR A 561 -3.42 -21.07 -8.96
C THR A 561 -4.74 -20.62 -8.34
N GLU A 562 -5.86 -20.66 -9.05
CA GLU A 562 -7.20 -20.39 -8.55
C GLU A 562 -7.80 -21.63 -7.88
N TRP A 563 -7.30 -21.95 -6.67
CA TRP A 563 -7.70 -23.17 -5.95
C TRP A 563 -9.13 -23.17 -5.42
N LEU A 564 -9.73 -22.00 -5.24
CA LEU A 564 -11.12 -21.86 -4.86
C LEU A 564 -11.89 -21.19 -6.00
N ASN A 565 -13.15 -21.57 -6.23
CA ASN A 565 -14.01 -20.98 -7.26
C ASN A 565 -14.21 -19.45 -7.10
N SER A 566 -13.93 -18.92 -5.94
CA SER A 566 -13.99 -17.48 -5.64
C SER A 566 -12.66 -16.75 -5.87
N TRP A 567 -11.61 -17.45 -6.27
CA TRP A 567 -10.32 -16.86 -6.63
C TRP A 567 -10.33 -16.56 -8.13
N GLU A 568 -10.52 -15.31 -8.46
CA GLU A 568 -10.55 -14.82 -9.83
C GLU A 568 -9.59 -13.64 -9.92
N TYR A 569 -8.47 -13.83 -10.56
CA TYR A 569 -7.46 -12.79 -10.78
C TYR A 569 -6.78 -12.91 -12.15
N ASP A 570 -7.43 -13.58 -13.09
CA ASP A 570 -7.03 -13.67 -14.50
C ASP A 570 -7.61 -12.53 -15.36
N GLY A 571 -8.50 -11.70 -14.78
CA GLY A 571 -9.18 -10.60 -15.46
C GLY A 571 -10.20 -11.07 -16.49
N LEU A 572 -10.57 -12.34 -16.48
CA LEU A 572 -11.70 -12.88 -17.23
C LEU A 572 -12.92 -12.89 -16.30
N ALA A 573 -13.89 -12.04 -16.58
CA ALA A 573 -15.19 -12.14 -15.91
C ALA A 573 -15.81 -13.50 -16.27
N ARG A 574 -15.96 -14.37 -15.28
CA ARG A 574 -16.65 -15.65 -15.41
C ARG A 574 -18.07 -15.54 -14.87
#